data_9050814fbdbe60729585a925b5aff0d4
#
_entry.id   9050814fbdbe60729585a925b5aff0d4
#
_cell.length_a   1.000
_cell.length_b   1.000
_cell.length_c   1.000
_cell.angle_alpha   90.00
_cell.angle_beta   90.00
_cell.angle_gamma   90.00
#
_symmetry.space_group_name_H-M   'P 1'
#
loop_
_entity.id
_entity.type
_entity.pdbx_description
1 polymer ?
#
loop_
_entity_poly.entity_id
_entity_poly.type
_entity_poly.pdbx_seq_one_letter_code
_entity_poly.pdbx_strand_id
1 'polypeptide(L)'
;AIVVSPLIALMKNQVDAIRSLSSEIGVAHVLNSTKTKTEVTQVKKDITSGLTKLLYVAPESLTKDEYVQFLRDIKISFVAIDEAHCISEWGHDFRPEYRNLRQIIKQLGSNIPVIGLTATATPKVQEDILKNLDMPDANAFKASFNRANLFYEVRPKTKNIESDIIRFI
;
A
#
# COMPACT_ATOMS: atom_id res chain seq x y z
N ALA A 1 -8.70 8.87 -5.60
CA ALA A 1 -8.52 7.65 -4.81
C ALA A 1 -7.42 7.84 -3.77
N ILE A 2 -7.45 7.03 -2.70
CA ILE A 2 -6.41 6.99 -1.67
C ILE A 2 -5.68 5.65 -1.77
N VAL A 3 -4.35 5.68 -1.70
CA VAL A 3 -3.50 4.49 -1.62
C VAL A 3 -2.74 4.54 -0.29
N VAL A 4 -3.02 3.60 0.58
CA VAL A 4 -2.30 3.44 1.85
C VAL A 4 -1.11 2.52 1.61
N SER A 5 0.10 2.98 1.88
CA SER A 5 1.32 2.19 1.70
C SER A 5 2.30 2.44 2.84
N PRO A 6 3.03 1.41 3.33
CA PRO A 6 3.89 1.53 4.50
C PRO A 6 5.28 2.10 4.18
N LEU A 7 5.66 2.15 2.91
CA LEU A 7 7.02 2.47 2.49
C LEU A 7 7.10 3.83 1.79
N ILE A 8 7.66 4.82 2.48
CA ILE A 8 7.79 6.21 1.99
C ILE A 8 8.53 6.28 0.65
N ALA A 9 9.63 5.52 0.50
CA ALA A 9 10.41 5.50 -0.73
C ALA A 9 9.60 4.94 -1.92
N LEU A 10 8.82 3.87 -1.68
CA LEU A 10 7.96 3.27 -2.70
C LEU A 10 6.85 4.23 -3.13
N MET A 11 6.18 4.88 -2.17
CA MET A 11 5.17 5.90 -2.48
C MET A 11 5.73 7.02 -3.36
N LYS A 12 6.95 7.50 -3.05
CA LYS A 12 7.60 8.52 -3.86
C LYS A 12 7.82 8.05 -5.29
N ASN A 13 8.41 6.87 -5.48
CA ASN A 13 8.68 6.32 -6.80
C ASN A 13 7.39 6.13 -7.62
N GLN A 14 6.32 5.64 -7.00
CA GLN A 14 5.02 5.47 -7.66
C GLN A 14 4.41 6.81 -8.06
N VAL A 15 4.46 7.82 -7.20
CA VAL A 15 3.98 9.17 -7.51
C VAL A 15 4.79 9.79 -8.63
N ASP A 16 6.12 9.66 -8.61
CA ASP A 16 6.99 10.20 -9.65
C ASP A 16 6.71 9.52 -11.02
N ALA A 17 6.47 8.20 -11.03
CA ALA A 17 6.08 7.46 -12.23
C ALA A 17 4.73 7.95 -12.78
N ILE A 18 3.73 8.18 -11.94
CA ILE A 18 2.41 8.70 -12.36
C ILE A 18 2.54 10.11 -12.93
N ARG A 19 3.32 10.96 -12.27
CA ARG A 19 3.55 12.34 -12.73
C ARG A 19 4.28 12.40 -14.07
N SER A 20 5.17 11.45 -14.34
CA SER A 20 5.86 11.37 -15.64
C SER A 20 4.93 11.06 -16.81
N LEU A 21 3.77 10.50 -16.55
CA LEU A 21 2.73 10.19 -17.54
C LEU A 21 1.68 11.31 -17.70
N SER A 22 1.78 12.38 -16.90
CA SER A 22 0.83 13.48 -16.88
C SER A 22 1.52 14.82 -17.13
N SER A 23 0.83 15.73 -17.79
CA SER A 23 1.25 17.14 -17.91
C SER A 23 1.12 17.90 -16.58
N GLU A 24 0.39 17.36 -15.60
CA GLU A 24 0.06 18.02 -14.35
C GLU A 24 0.71 17.31 -13.14
N ILE A 25 1.65 17.99 -12.49
CA ILE A 25 2.39 17.48 -11.32
C ILE A 25 1.44 17.18 -10.16
N GLY A 26 0.38 17.96 -10.00
CA GLY A 26 -0.63 17.82 -8.94
C GLY A 26 -1.53 16.59 -9.05
N VAL A 27 -1.45 15.80 -10.14
CA VAL A 27 -2.28 14.61 -10.37
C VAL A 27 -2.11 13.54 -9.29
N ALA A 28 -0.91 13.43 -8.71
CA ALA A 28 -0.61 12.50 -7.63
C ALA A 28 0.25 13.17 -6.55
N HIS A 29 -0.05 12.86 -5.29
CA HIS A 29 0.68 13.37 -4.13
C HIS A 29 0.99 12.30 -3.10
N VAL A 30 1.99 12.56 -2.26
CA VAL A 30 2.30 11.78 -1.05
C VAL A 30 1.98 12.62 0.17
N LEU A 31 1.31 12.02 1.15
CA LEU A 31 1.06 12.58 2.47
C LEU A 31 1.67 11.67 3.53
N ASN A 32 2.76 12.10 4.14
CA ASN A 32 3.50 11.38 5.18
C ASN A 32 4.16 12.35 6.18
N SER A 33 4.86 11.83 7.18
CA SER A 33 5.50 12.60 8.24
C SER A 33 6.68 13.48 7.78
N THR A 34 7.23 13.26 6.58
CA THR A 34 8.37 14.03 6.07
C THR A 34 7.94 15.32 5.36
N LYS A 35 6.64 15.51 5.13
CA LYS A 35 6.12 16.69 4.44
C LYS A 35 6.09 17.92 5.33
N THR A 36 6.58 19.03 4.80
CA THR A 36 6.50 20.35 5.43
C THR A 36 5.06 20.86 5.44
N LYS A 37 4.77 21.81 6.32
CA LYS A 37 3.43 22.45 6.37
C LYS A 37 3.03 23.08 5.03
N THR A 38 3.97 23.71 4.34
CA THR A 38 3.73 24.31 3.01
C THR A 38 3.36 23.26 1.97
N GLU A 39 4.09 22.13 1.92
CA GLU A 39 3.75 21.02 1.02
C GLU A 39 2.39 20.44 1.33
N VAL A 40 2.05 20.22 2.60
CA VAL A 40 0.73 19.73 3.03
C VAL A 40 -0.37 20.69 2.59
N THR A 41 -0.16 22.00 2.72
CA THR A 41 -1.12 23.01 2.27
C THR A 41 -1.34 22.94 0.76
N GLN A 42 -0.27 22.77 -0.02
CA GLN A 42 -0.38 22.61 -1.47
C GLN A 42 -1.13 21.33 -1.85
N VAL A 43 -0.80 20.20 -1.18
CA VAL A 43 -1.52 18.93 -1.38
C VAL A 43 -3.02 19.10 -1.12
N LYS A 44 -3.40 19.73 0.00
CA LYS A 44 -4.81 19.99 0.33
C LYS A 44 -5.49 20.85 -0.73
N LYS A 45 -4.82 21.89 -1.23
CA LYS A 45 -5.33 22.75 -2.30
C LYS A 45 -5.61 21.97 -3.58
N ASP A 46 -4.64 21.14 -4.01
CA ASP A 46 -4.76 20.35 -5.25
C ASP A 46 -5.86 19.27 -5.13
N ILE A 47 -6.03 18.69 -3.94
CA ILE A 47 -7.15 17.77 -3.66
C ILE A 47 -8.48 18.49 -3.76
N THR A 48 -8.63 19.65 -3.10
CA THR A 48 -9.88 20.42 -3.08
C THR A 48 -10.27 20.93 -4.46
N SER A 49 -9.28 21.30 -5.29
CA SER A 49 -9.54 21.70 -6.68
C SER A 49 -9.89 20.54 -7.61
N GLY A 50 -9.78 19.28 -7.13
CA GLY A 50 -10.02 18.09 -7.93
C GLY A 50 -8.87 17.73 -8.88
N LEU A 51 -7.74 18.42 -8.81
CA LEU A 51 -6.54 18.13 -9.60
C LEU A 51 -5.95 16.77 -9.20
N THR A 52 -5.85 16.49 -7.90
CA THR A 52 -5.30 15.23 -7.38
C THR A 52 -6.25 14.07 -7.66
N LYS A 53 -5.77 13.07 -8.39
CA LYS A 53 -6.49 11.83 -8.67
C LYS A 53 -6.04 10.69 -7.75
N LEU A 54 -4.76 10.68 -7.37
CA LEU A 54 -4.16 9.68 -6.49
C LEU A 54 -3.43 10.34 -5.32
N LEU A 55 -3.85 10.00 -4.11
CA LEU A 55 -3.20 10.40 -2.87
C LEU A 55 -2.60 9.18 -2.20
N TYR A 56 -1.27 9.12 -2.15
CA TYR A 56 -0.54 8.11 -1.37
C TYR A 56 -0.38 8.59 0.07
N VAL A 57 -0.75 7.76 1.03
CA VAL A 57 -0.76 8.12 2.45
C VAL A 57 -0.08 7.04 3.27
N ALA A 58 0.83 7.45 4.16
CA ALA A 58 1.35 6.55 5.17
C ALA A 58 0.26 6.25 6.22
N PRO A 59 0.13 5.00 6.72
CA PRO A 59 -0.91 4.63 7.68
C PRO A 59 -0.90 5.49 8.93
N GLU A 60 0.28 5.88 9.43
CA GLU A 60 0.45 6.75 10.59
C GLU A 60 -0.08 8.18 10.34
N SER A 61 -0.14 8.61 9.10
CA SER A 61 -0.72 9.91 8.75
C SER A 61 -2.24 9.88 8.82
N LEU A 62 -2.87 8.74 8.50
CA LEU A 62 -4.31 8.57 8.61
C LEU A 62 -4.82 8.46 10.05
N THR A 63 -3.94 8.27 11.05
CA THR A 63 -4.33 8.32 12.46
C THR A 63 -4.49 9.75 12.99
N LYS A 64 -4.07 10.76 12.22
CA LYS A 64 -4.17 12.17 12.63
C LYS A 64 -5.56 12.72 12.30
N ASP A 65 -6.27 13.18 13.32
CA ASP A 65 -7.64 13.70 13.17
C ASP A 65 -7.75 14.80 12.10
N GLU A 66 -6.76 15.68 11.98
CA GLU A 66 -6.76 16.76 11.00
C GLU A 66 -6.83 16.28 9.55
N TYR A 67 -6.24 15.10 9.24
CA TYR A 67 -6.30 14.52 7.90
C TYR A 67 -7.62 13.78 7.68
N VAL A 68 -8.09 13.06 8.68
CA VAL A 68 -9.38 12.37 8.62
C VAL A 68 -10.51 13.39 8.42
N GLN A 69 -10.53 14.48 9.20
CA GLN A 69 -11.52 15.54 9.05
C GLN A 69 -11.47 16.18 7.66
N PHE A 70 -10.28 16.51 7.17
CA PHE A 70 -10.13 17.08 5.82
C PHE A 70 -10.63 16.13 4.73
N LEU A 71 -10.30 14.83 4.82
CA LEU A 71 -10.64 13.85 3.79
C LEU A 71 -12.13 13.46 3.79
N ARG A 72 -12.86 13.68 4.89
CA ARG A 72 -14.33 13.45 4.95
C ARG A 72 -15.10 14.28 3.94
N ASP A 73 -14.66 15.50 3.69
CA ASP A 73 -15.33 16.42 2.78
C ASP A 73 -14.96 16.19 1.31
N ILE A 74 -14.09 15.21 1.06
CA ILE A 74 -13.57 14.90 -0.28
C ILE A 74 -14.27 13.66 -0.85
N LYS A 75 -14.71 13.73 -2.10
CA LYS A 75 -15.24 12.57 -2.80
C LYS A 75 -14.14 11.55 -3.09
N ILE A 76 -14.12 10.45 -2.33
CA ILE A 76 -13.17 9.35 -2.48
C ILE A 76 -13.82 8.25 -3.30
N SER A 77 -13.20 7.89 -4.44
CA SER A 77 -13.72 6.84 -5.33
C SER A 77 -13.46 5.43 -4.77
N PHE A 78 -12.28 5.19 -4.18
CA PHE A 78 -11.91 3.95 -3.50
C PHE A 78 -10.67 4.18 -2.62
N VAL A 79 -10.42 3.23 -1.73
CA VAL A 79 -9.19 3.13 -0.95
C VAL A 79 -8.49 1.83 -1.31
N ALA A 80 -7.22 1.92 -1.74
CA ALA A 80 -6.34 0.78 -1.93
C ALA A 80 -5.40 0.67 -0.72
N ILE A 81 -5.28 -0.53 -0.16
CA ILE A 81 -4.39 -0.85 0.95
C ILE A 81 -3.28 -1.73 0.38
N ASP A 82 -2.14 -1.13 0.17
CA ASP A 82 -0.92 -1.81 -0.27
C ASP A 82 -0.28 -2.53 0.91
N GLU A 83 0.44 -3.63 0.63
CA GLU A 83 1.02 -4.51 1.64
C GLU A 83 0.01 -4.91 2.73
N ALA A 84 -1.20 -5.27 2.30
CA ALA A 84 -2.31 -5.57 3.21
C ALA A 84 -1.99 -6.68 4.24
N HIS A 85 -0.95 -7.49 4.00
CA HIS A 85 -0.47 -8.48 4.97
C HIS A 85 0.01 -7.85 6.29
N CYS A 86 0.37 -6.56 6.28
CA CYS A 86 0.75 -5.81 7.49
C CYS A 86 -0.39 -5.72 8.53
N ILE A 87 -1.64 -6.00 8.14
CA ILE A 87 -2.78 -6.01 9.08
C ILE A 87 -2.77 -7.24 10.00
N SER A 88 -2.09 -8.30 9.59
CA SER A 88 -2.11 -9.61 10.26
C SER A 88 -0.92 -9.80 11.18
N GLU A 89 -1.18 -10.22 12.43
CA GLU A 89 -0.12 -10.65 13.36
C GLU A 89 0.60 -11.93 12.92
N TRP A 90 0.00 -12.65 11.99
CA TRP A 90 0.59 -13.84 11.36
C TRP A 90 1.42 -13.50 10.12
N GLY A 91 1.43 -12.23 9.72
CA GLY A 91 2.26 -11.70 8.65
C GLY A 91 3.69 -11.46 9.12
N HIS A 92 4.62 -11.40 8.18
CA HIS A 92 6.04 -11.17 8.48
C HIS A 92 6.39 -9.69 8.80
N ASP A 93 5.48 -8.75 8.54
CA ASP A 93 5.66 -7.31 8.80
C ASP A 93 4.37 -6.72 9.39
N PHE A 94 3.97 -7.21 10.56
CA PHE A 94 2.81 -6.70 11.26
C PHE A 94 2.99 -5.24 11.67
N ARG A 95 1.96 -4.41 11.39
CA ARG A 95 1.93 -2.99 11.76
C ARG A 95 0.62 -2.63 12.45
N PRO A 96 0.66 -2.22 13.72
CA PRO A 96 -0.54 -1.88 14.49
C PRO A 96 -1.43 -0.83 13.82
N GLU A 97 -0.85 0.12 13.11
CA GLU A 97 -1.57 1.19 12.41
C GLU A 97 -2.52 0.65 11.33
N TYR A 98 -2.17 -0.49 10.71
CA TYR A 98 -3.02 -1.15 9.71
C TYR A 98 -4.33 -1.68 10.30
N ARG A 99 -4.35 -2.07 11.57
CA ARG A 99 -5.56 -2.54 12.25
C ARG A 99 -6.64 -1.46 12.37
N ASN A 100 -6.24 -0.21 12.41
CA ASN A 100 -7.15 0.92 12.54
C ASN A 100 -7.72 1.37 11.18
N LEU A 101 -7.15 0.92 10.05
CA LEU A 101 -7.52 1.41 8.72
C LEU A 101 -9.00 1.22 8.42
N ARG A 102 -9.59 0.06 8.77
CA ARG A 102 -11.02 -0.16 8.52
C ARG A 102 -11.90 0.86 9.23
N GLN A 103 -11.59 1.14 10.49
CA GLN A 103 -12.34 2.11 11.28
C GLN A 103 -12.18 3.52 10.70
N ILE A 104 -10.96 3.89 10.30
CA ILE A 104 -10.66 5.17 9.66
C ILE A 104 -11.43 5.31 8.34
N ILE A 105 -11.41 4.28 7.48
CA ILE A 105 -12.13 4.29 6.20
C ILE A 105 -13.63 4.47 6.42
N LYS A 106 -14.23 3.80 7.42
CA LYS A 106 -15.64 4.01 7.80
C LYS A 106 -15.94 5.45 8.24
N GLN A 107 -14.96 6.13 8.86
CA GLN A 107 -15.10 7.55 9.22
C GLN A 107 -15.05 8.48 8.01
N LEU A 108 -14.32 8.09 6.95
CA LEU A 108 -14.26 8.86 5.69
C LEU A 108 -15.55 8.72 4.87
N GLY A 109 -16.21 7.56 4.95
CA GLY A 109 -17.48 7.30 4.29
C GLY A 109 -17.92 5.84 4.37
N SER A 110 -19.23 5.60 4.50
CA SER A 110 -19.78 4.25 4.73
C SER A 110 -19.66 3.31 3.52
N ASN A 111 -19.61 3.87 2.30
CA ASN A 111 -19.72 3.10 1.05
C ASN A 111 -18.47 3.23 0.16
N ILE A 112 -17.32 3.57 0.73
CA ILE A 112 -16.08 3.65 -0.06
C ILE A 112 -15.59 2.23 -0.36
N PRO A 113 -15.45 1.86 -1.65
CA PRO A 113 -14.86 0.58 -2.03
C PRO A 113 -13.42 0.44 -1.52
N VAL A 114 -13.07 -0.76 -1.05
CA VAL A 114 -11.74 -1.06 -0.52
C VAL A 114 -11.09 -2.18 -1.34
N ILE A 115 -9.82 -2.02 -1.64
CA ILE A 115 -8.98 -3.00 -2.34
C ILE A 115 -7.79 -3.32 -1.43
N GLY A 116 -7.61 -4.57 -1.05
CA GLY A 116 -6.40 -5.05 -0.35
C GLY A 116 -5.44 -5.69 -1.35
N LEU A 117 -4.19 -5.27 -1.36
CA LEU A 117 -3.13 -5.76 -2.24
C LEU A 117 -1.98 -6.31 -1.41
N THR A 118 -1.49 -7.50 -1.75
CA THR A 118 -0.31 -8.09 -1.13
C THR A 118 0.34 -9.11 -2.04
N ALA A 119 1.68 -9.17 -2.03
CA ALA A 119 2.44 -10.18 -2.76
C ALA A 119 2.66 -11.46 -1.93
N THR A 120 2.51 -11.41 -0.59
CA THR A 120 3.04 -12.43 0.33
C THR A 120 2.03 -12.83 1.41
N ALA A 121 0.85 -13.29 1.03
CA ALA A 121 -0.15 -13.72 2.01
C ALA A 121 -0.40 -15.22 1.97
N THR A 122 -0.12 -15.92 3.07
CA THR A 122 -0.56 -17.29 3.30
C THR A 122 -2.09 -17.35 3.43
N PRO A 123 -2.74 -18.52 3.31
CA PRO A 123 -4.20 -18.63 3.50
C PRO A 123 -4.67 -18.01 4.80
N LYS A 124 -3.97 -18.26 5.91
CA LYS A 124 -4.30 -17.69 7.22
C LYS A 124 -4.20 -16.15 7.24
N VAL A 125 -3.18 -15.59 6.59
CA VAL A 125 -3.03 -14.13 6.47
C VAL A 125 -4.14 -13.54 5.59
N GLN A 126 -4.55 -14.25 4.52
CA GLN A 126 -5.65 -13.79 3.65
C GLN A 126 -6.97 -13.72 4.42
N GLU A 127 -7.30 -14.75 5.22
CA GLU A 127 -8.48 -14.75 6.08
C GLU A 127 -8.45 -13.59 7.09
N ASP A 128 -7.28 -13.35 7.68
CA ASP A 128 -7.10 -12.27 8.65
C ASP A 128 -7.24 -10.89 8.00
N ILE A 129 -6.75 -10.70 6.77
CA ILE A 129 -6.97 -9.48 5.97
C ILE A 129 -8.47 -9.25 5.76
N LEU A 130 -9.19 -10.24 5.25
CA LEU A 130 -10.62 -10.12 4.99
C LEU A 130 -11.41 -9.79 6.26
N LYS A 131 -11.08 -10.44 7.37
CA LYS A 131 -11.69 -10.20 8.67
C LYS A 131 -11.44 -8.79 9.19
N ASN A 132 -10.18 -8.34 9.19
CA ASN A 132 -9.81 -7.05 9.77
C ASN A 132 -10.24 -5.86 8.89
N LEU A 133 -10.37 -6.07 7.57
CA LEU A 133 -10.94 -5.07 6.66
C LEU A 133 -12.47 -5.15 6.59
N ASP A 134 -13.11 -6.09 7.31
CA ASP A 134 -14.55 -6.29 7.30
C ASP A 134 -15.09 -6.49 5.87
N MET A 135 -14.48 -7.44 5.16
CA MET A 135 -14.72 -7.73 3.75
C MET A 135 -14.96 -9.24 3.52
N PRO A 136 -15.93 -9.86 4.23
CA PRO A 136 -16.13 -11.33 4.18
C PRO A 136 -16.50 -11.83 2.78
N ASP A 137 -17.20 -11.02 2.00
CA ASP A 137 -17.71 -11.37 0.67
C ASP A 137 -16.85 -10.79 -0.47
N ALA A 138 -15.60 -10.38 -0.18
CA ALA A 138 -14.73 -9.80 -1.18
C ALA A 138 -14.29 -10.83 -2.22
N ASN A 139 -14.22 -10.40 -3.49
CA ASN A 139 -13.62 -11.18 -4.55
C ASN A 139 -12.10 -11.27 -4.33
N ALA A 140 -11.58 -12.49 -4.16
CA ALA A 140 -10.16 -12.73 -4.00
C ALA A 140 -9.54 -13.23 -5.31
N PHE A 141 -8.56 -12.48 -5.81
CA PHE A 141 -7.78 -12.85 -7.00
C PHE A 141 -6.40 -13.33 -6.55
N LYS A 142 -6.01 -14.52 -6.98
CA LYS A 142 -4.71 -15.11 -6.62
C LYS A 142 -3.95 -15.47 -7.89
N ALA A 143 -2.70 -15.03 -7.96
CA ALA A 143 -1.75 -15.48 -8.97
C ALA A 143 -0.82 -16.55 -8.37
N SER A 144 -0.26 -17.42 -9.21
CA SER A 144 0.78 -18.35 -8.79
C SER A 144 2.08 -17.59 -8.46
N PHE A 145 2.76 -18.01 -7.39
CA PHE A 145 4.13 -17.54 -7.09
C PHE A 145 5.17 -18.19 -8.02
N ASN A 146 4.79 -19.27 -8.72
CA ASN A 146 5.69 -19.93 -9.64
C ASN A 146 5.94 -19.06 -10.86
N ARG A 147 7.19 -18.66 -11.03
CA ARG A 147 7.65 -17.94 -12.22
C ARG A 147 8.30 -18.95 -13.15
N ALA A 148 7.63 -19.28 -14.26
CA ALA A 148 8.10 -20.30 -15.20
C ALA A 148 9.52 -20.03 -15.77
N ASN A 149 9.97 -18.78 -15.72
CA ASN A 149 11.29 -18.35 -16.17
C ASN A 149 12.35 -18.37 -15.06
N LEU A 150 12.02 -18.79 -13.83
CA LEU A 150 12.96 -18.92 -12.71
C LEU A 150 13.04 -20.38 -12.29
N PHE A 151 14.25 -20.89 -12.26
CA PHE A 151 14.55 -22.23 -11.77
C PHE A 151 15.23 -22.13 -10.40
N TYR A 152 14.72 -22.87 -9.42
CA TYR A 152 15.28 -22.95 -8.07
C TYR A 152 15.87 -24.34 -7.88
N GLU A 153 17.17 -24.41 -7.56
CA GLU A 153 17.86 -25.65 -7.25
C GLU A 153 18.53 -25.57 -5.87
N VAL A 154 18.34 -26.60 -5.07
CA VAL A 154 19.04 -26.75 -3.78
C VAL A 154 20.11 -27.79 -3.94
N ARG A 155 21.38 -27.42 -3.75
CA ARG A 155 22.51 -28.31 -3.81
C ARG A 155 23.13 -28.52 -2.43
N PRO A 156 23.63 -29.74 -2.10
CA PRO A 156 24.39 -29.96 -0.88
C PRO A 156 25.62 -29.06 -0.84
N LYS A 157 25.91 -28.49 0.31
CA LYS A 157 27.10 -27.69 0.51
C LYS A 157 28.35 -28.58 0.46
N THR A 158 29.27 -28.31 -0.46
CA THR A 158 30.56 -29.01 -0.56
C THR A 158 31.66 -28.27 0.19
N LYS A 159 32.88 -28.86 0.24
CA LYS A 159 34.07 -28.19 0.78
C LYS A 159 34.63 -27.10 -0.13
N ASN A 160 34.22 -27.07 -1.43
CA ASN A 160 34.72 -26.17 -2.46
C ASN A 160 33.59 -25.27 -3.02
N ILE A 161 32.87 -24.59 -2.14
CA ILE A 161 31.69 -23.81 -2.48
C ILE A 161 31.95 -22.76 -3.58
N GLU A 162 33.09 -22.05 -3.49
CA GLU A 162 33.46 -21.02 -4.47
C GLU A 162 33.58 -21.58 -5.88
N SER A 163 34.27 -22.74 -6.02
CA SER A 163 34.39 -23.44 -7.30
C SER A 163 33.03 -23.91 -7.83
N ASP A 164 32.13 -24.36 -6.96
CA ASP A 164 30.80 -24.81 -7.34
C ASP A 164 29.92 -23.65 -7.84
N ILE A 165 30.03 -22.48 -7.21
CA ILE A 165 29.34 -21.25 -7.65
C ILE A 165 29.88 -20.80 -9.01
N ILE A 166 31.21 -20.73 -9.16
CA ILE A 166 31.85 -20.29 -10.43
C ILE A 166 31.47 -21.21 -11.60
N ARG A 167 31.32 -22.53 -11.37
CA ARG A 167 30.88 -23.46 -12.41
C ARG A 167 29.41 -23.34 -12.77
N PHE A 168 28.62 -22.75 -11.90
CA PHE A 168 27.18 -22.59 -12.10
C PHE A 168 26.82 -21.32 -12.88
N ILE A 169 27.66 -20.29 -12.78
CA ILE A 169 27.54 -19.02 -13.54
C ILE A 169 28.16 -19.19 -14.92
#